data_c417e41d2adf84ac89a4fe8419fb8cca
#
_entry.id   c417e41d2adf84ac89a4fe8419fb8cca
#
_cell.length_a   1.000
_cell.length_b   1.000
_cell.length_c   1.000
_cell.angle_alpha   90.00
_cell.angle_beta   90.00
_cell.angle_gamma   90.00
#
_symmetry.space_group_name_H-M   'P 1'
#
loop_
_entity.id
_entity.type
_entity.pdbx_description
1 polymer ?
#
loop_
_entity_poly.entity_id
_entity_poly.type
_entity_poly.pdbx_seq_one_letter_code
_entity_poly.pdbx_strand_id
1 'polypeptide(L)'
;MGKVAVAGAVDYSDVSALTSVLESEQVDTVISMLPIDNDESGQAQLNLIEAAEKSTCTKRFLPSEFGMVYTKDPCPFLPMEAQAVDALEKTNLEFSLVSIGLFLDYWAAPRIPTHIRAANIIIDPENNAAVIPGDGNTPVVFTHSPVVFTHSTDTAKYTVALLDIPNWKRRYAIVTNRMTLNEAVKLAEEVKGVKFDVKYLSVEQMRKGENDLTPSMKKALPEEMHSGMKSMLALSGIGMAAGSNDIREIDDLVVKFPNIKPVTVRDVWEAWK
;
A
#
# COMPACT_ATOMS: atom_id res chain seq x y z
N MET A 1 -7.62 25.68 -7.10
CA MET A 1 -7.75 24.26 -6.80
C MET A 1 -9.14 23.81 -7.26
N GLY A 2 -9.23 22.79 -8.11
CA GLY A 2 -10.51 22.23 -8.55
C GLY A 2 -11.22 21.45 -7.44
N LYS A 3 -12.46 21.03 -7.68
CA LYS A 3 -13.21 20.18 -6.75
C LYS A 3 -12.67 18.74 -6.85
N VAL A 4 -12.40 18.12 -5.72
CA VAL A 4 -11.86 16.76 -5.62
C VAL A 4 -12.94 15.83 -5.09
N ALA A 5 -13.14 14.69 -5.76
CA ALA A 5 -13.94 13.59 -5.24
C ALA A 5 -13.05 12.46 -4.74
N VAL A 6 -13.33 11.96 -3.54
CA VAL A 6 -12.74 10.71 -3.02
C VAL A 6 -13.77 9.63 -3.14
N ALA A 7 -13.51 8.65 -4.00
CA ALA A 7 -14.42 7.56 -4.30
C ALA A 7 -14.33 6.47 -3.21
N GLY A 8 -15.43 6.21 -2.55
CA GLY A 8 -15.61 5.22 -1.49
C GLY A 8 -16.80 4.29 -1.76
N ALA A 9 -17.65 4.01 -0.76
CA ALA A 9 -18.74 3.05 -0.84
C ALA A 9 -19.99 3.66 -1.52
N VAL A 10 -20.12 3.44 -2.85
CA VAL A 10 -21.32 3.75 -3.65
C VAL A 10 -21.54 2.63 -4.67
N ASP A 11 -22.63 2.69 -5.43
CA ASP A 11 -22.84 1.80 -6.57
C ASP A 11 -22.01 2.27 -7.78
N TYR A 12 -21.09 1.45 -8.23
CA TYR A 12 -20.21 1.70 -9.37
C TYR A 12 -20.64 0.98 -10.65
N SER A 13 -21.81 0.36 -10.69
CA SER A 13 -22.27 -0.41 -11.85
C SER A 13 -22.77 0.47 -13.00
N ASP A 14 -23.27 1.68 -12.72
CA ASP A 14 -23.82 2.61 -13.71
C ASP A 14 -22.84 3.76 -14.02
N VAL A 15 -22.08 3.60 -15.10
CA VAL A 15 -21.12 4.60 -15.60
C VAL A 15 -21.81 5.95 -15.91
N SER A 16 -23.07 5.93 -16.44
CA SER A 16 -23.76 7.16 -16.79
C SER A 16 -24.19 7.95 -15.55
N ALA A 17 -24.63 7.25 -14.52
CA ALA A 17 -24.96 7.87 -13.23
C ALA A 17 -23.69 8.46 -12.57
N LEU A 18 -22.58 7.73 -12.59
CA LEU A 18 -21.29 8.21 -12.08
C LEU A 18 -20.82 9.47 -12.84
N THR A 19 -20.90 9.46 -14.19
CA THR A 19 -20.56 10.64 -15.01
C THR A 19 -21.42 11.84 -14.64
N SER A 20 -22.73 11.65 -14.50
CA SER A 20 -23.68 12.71 -14.13
C SER A 20 -23.35 13.30 -12.75
N VAL A 21 -22.95 12.48 -11.77
CA VAL A 21 -22.51 12.96 -10.45
C VAL A 21 -21.23 13.79 -10.57
N LEU A 22 -20.21 13.32 -11.32
CA LEU A 22 -18.98 14.07 -11.51
C LEU A 22 -19.23 15.43 -12.16
N GLU A 23 -20.13 15.50 -13.14
CA GLU A 23 -20.49 16.74 -13.84
C GLU A 23 -21.34 17.69 -12.97
N SER A 24 -22.37 17.17 -12.31
CA SER A 24 -23.24 17.98 -11.44
C SER A 24 -22.47 18.62 -10.30
N GLU A 25 -21.48 17.91 -9.78
CA GLU A 25 -20.60 18.38 -8.71
C GLU A 25 -19.36 19.15 -9.24
N GLN A 26 -19.19 19.24 -10.56
CA GLN A 26 -18.02 19.90 -11.20
C GLN A 26 -16.69 19.35 -10.65
N VAL A 27 -16.55 18.03 -10.60
CA VAL A 27 -15.37 17.34 -10.08
C VAL A 27 -14.22 17.44 -11.10
N ASP A 28 -13.15 18.09 -10.71
CA ASP A 28 -11.91 18.21 -11.50
C ASP A 28 -10.99 17.00 -11.33
N THR A 29 -10.88 16.48 -10.13
CA THR A 29 -9.95 15.39 -9.77
C THR A 29 -10.67 14.28 -9.03
N VAL A 30 -10.49 13.03 -9.45
CA VAL A 30 -10.97 11.84 -8.76
C VAL A 30 -9.80 11.12 -8.07
N ILE A 31 -9.97 10.76 -6.81
CA ILE A 31 -9.08 9.87 -6.06
C ILE A 31 -9.85 8.61 -5.74
N SER A 32 -9.47 7.48 -6.34
CA SER A 32 -10.06 6.18 -6.01
C SER A 32 -9.43 5.63 -4.73
N MET A 33 -10.28 5.27 -3.77
CA MET A 33 -9.90 4.60 -2.51
C MET A 33 -10.62 3.25 -2.39
N LEU A 34 -11.00 2.66 -3.53
CA LEU A 34 -11.68 1.38 -3.58
C LEU A 34 -10.73 0.26 -3.13
N PRO A 35 -11.18 -0.69 -2.31
CA PRO A 35 -10.41 -1.90 -2.06
C PRO A 35 -10.38 -2.74 -3.35
N ILE A 36 -9.21 -2.97 -3.92
CA ILE A 36 -9.04 -3.78 -5.14
C ILE A 36 -8.63 -5.18 -4.70
N ASP A 37 -9.56 -5.94 -4.16
CA ASP A 37 -9.34 -7.26 -3.57
C ASP A 37 -10.07 -8.41 -4.31
N ASN A 38 -10.91 -8.08 -5.29
CA ASN A 38 -11.65 -9.02 -6.11
C ASN A 38 -12.04 -8.41 -7.47
N ASP A 39 -12.59 -9.22 -8.37
CA ASP A 39 -12.98 -8.80 -9.72
C ASP A 39 -14.06 -7.72 -9.71
N GLU A 40 -15.00 -7.75 -8.76
CA GLU A 40 -16.09 -6.78 -8.66
C GLU A 40 -15.54 -5.38 -8.31
N SER A 41 -14.67 -5.29 -7.31
CA SER A 41 -14.04 -4.04 -6.92
C SER A 41 -13.08 -3.51 -7.97
N GLY A 42 -12.39 -4.41 -8.69
CA GLY A 42 -11.58 -4.04 -9.84
C GLY A 42 -12.44 -3.45 -10.97
N GLN A 43 -13.57 -4.09 -11.30
CA GLN A 43 -14.51 -3.57 -12.30
C GLN A 43 -15.11 -2.22 -11.89
N ALA A 44 -15.39 -2.03 -10.58
CA ALA A 44 -15.86 -0.76 -10.05
C ALA A 44 -14.86 0.37 -10.34
N GLN A 45 -13.55 0.12 -10.19
CA GLN A 45 -12.53 1.11 -10.53
C GLN A 45 -12.47 1.38 -12.05
N LEU A 46 -12.61 0.37 -12.89
CA LEU A 46 -12.66 0.56 -14.35
C LEU A 46 -13.85 1.40 -14.76
N ASN A 47 -15.03 1.15 -14.18
CA ASN A 47 -16.23 1.94 -14.43
C ASN A 47 -16.07 3.40 -13.99
N LEU A 48 -15.39 3.63 -12.87
CA LEU A 48 -15.09 4.98 -12.38
C LEU A 48 -14.10 5.72 -13.30
N ILE A 49 -13.10 5.03 -13.85
CA ILE A 49 -12.18 5.58 -14.85
C ILE A 49 -12.94 5.97 -16.11
N GLU A 50 -13.82 5.09 -16.61
CA GLU A 50 -14.66 5.37 -17.78
C GLU A 50 -15.59 6.57 -17.54
N ALA A 51 -16.20 6.67 -16.36
CA ALA A 51 -17.05 7.81 -15.98
C ALA A 51 -16.24 9.12 -15.93
N ALA A 52 -15.04 9.09 -15.38
CA ALA A 52 -14.14 10.25 -15.32
C ALA A 52 -13.72 10.71 -16.72
N GLU A 53 -13.38 9.80 -17.63
CA GLU A 53 -13.05 10.12 -19.03
C GLU A 53 -14.24 10.70 -19.81
N LYS A 54 -15.47 10.23 -19.55
CA LYS A 54 -16.69 10.77 -20.16
C LYS A 54 -17.11 12.13 -19.61
N SER A 55 -16.68 12.46 -18.41
CA SER A 55 -17.02 13.72 -17.74
C SER A 55 -16.31 14.89 -18.42
N THR A 56 -17.09 15.95 -18.75
CA THR A 56 -16.55 17.17 -19.40
C THR A 56 -15.71 18.05 -18.47
N CYS A 57 -15.80 17.84 -17.15
CA CYS A 57 -15.10 18.65 -16.15
C CYS A 57 -13.94 17.91 -15.45
N THR A 58 -13.94 16.58 -15.44
CA THR A 58 -12.88 15.80 -14.79
C THR A 58 -11.63 15.75 -15.66
N LYS A 59 -10.48 16.03 -15.06
CA LYS A 59 -9.19 16.14 -15.75
C LYS A 59 -8.13 15.23 -15.16
N ARG A 60 -8.25 14.86 -13.87
CA ARG A 60 -7.22 14.17 -13.12
C ARG A 60 -7.77 12.94 -12.42
N PHE A 61 -6.94 11.90 -12.38
CA PHE A 61 -7.30 10.64 -11.72
C PHE A 61 -6.13 10.05 -10.93
N LEU A 62 -6.37 9.71 -9.67
CA LEU A 62 -5.48 8.87 -8.86
C LEU A 62 -6.18 7.51 -8.64
N PRO A 63 -5.70 6.40 -9.25
CA PRO A 63 -6.26 5.09 -9.00
C PRO A 63 -5.90 4.58 -7.61
N SER A 64 -6.66 3.60 -7.11
CA SER A 64 -6.38 2.93 -5.85
C SER A 64 -5.17 2.00 -5.99
N GLU A 65 -3.97 2.58 -5.94
CA GLU A 65 -2.69 1.88 -6.07
C GLU A 65 -1.71 2.34 -4.97
N PHE A 66 -2.23 2.50 -3.76
CA PHE A 66 -1.43 2.90 -2.59
C PHE A 66 -0.75 1.67 -1.98
N GLY A 67 0.32 1.21 -2.61
CA GLY A 67 0.99 -0.03 -2.24
C GLY A 67 2.43 -0.12 -2.73
N MET A 68 2.84 -1.35 -3.02
CA MET A 68 4.15 -1.68 -3.58
C MET A 68 4.20 -1.32 -5.08
N VAL A 69 5.40 -1.21 -5.63
CA VAL A 69 5.57 -1.07 -7.09
C VAL A 69 5.47 -2.44 -7.73
N TYR A 70 4.51 -2.59 -8.64
CA TYR A 70 4.41 -3.78 -9.46
C TYR A 70 5.13 -3.55 -10.78
N THR A 71 6.04 -4.44 -11.12
CA THR A 71 6.65 -4.51 -12.45
C THR A 71 5.69 -5.25 -13.38
N LYS A 72 5.85 -5.05 -14.72
CA LYS A 72 5.01 -5.68 -15.76
C LYS A 72 5.04 -7.21 -15.77
N ASP A 73 5.96 -7.84 -15.05
CA ASP A 73 5.88 -9.27 -14.79
C ASP A 73 4.66 -9.54 -13.91
N PRO A 74 3.79 -10.48 -14.30
CA PRO A 74 2.51 -10.66 -13.65
C PRO A 74 2.74 -10.97 -12.18
N CYS A 75 2.54 -9.97 -11.34
CA CYS A 75 2.24 -10.24 -9.95
C CYS A 75 0.87 -10.94 -9.97
N PRO A 76 0.79 -12.23 -9.67
CA PRO A 76 -0.46 -12.99 -9.81
C PRO A 76 -1.59 -12.49 -8.91
N PHE A 77 -1.34 -11.44 -8.13
CA PHE A 77 -2.26 -10.86 -7.14
C PHE A 77 -3.03 -9.65 -7.60
N LEU A 78 -2.58 -8.97 -8.68
CA LEU A 78 -3.10 -7.66 -9.03
C LEU A 78 -3.36 -7.52 -10.54
N PRO A 79 -4.03 -8.51 -11.17
CA PRO A 79 -4.40 -8.36 -12.58
C PRO A 79 -5.30 -7.15 -12.80
N MET A 80 -6.11 -6.77 -11.80
CA MET A 80 -7.06 -5.66 -11.89
C MET A 80 -6.38 -4.29 -11.76
N GLU A 81 -5.30 -4.17 -10.98
CA GLU A 81 -4.50 -2.92 -10.91
C GLU A 81 -3.77 -2.67 -12.23
N ALA A 82 -3.19 -3.70 -12.83
CA ALA A 82 -2.62 -3.59 -14.17
C ALA A 82 -3.67 -3.17 -15.22
N GLN A 83 -4.89 -3.70 -15.15
CA GLN A 83 -5.99 -3.32 -16.03
C GLN A 83 -6.41 -1.84 -15.81
N ALA A 84 -6.41 -1.35 -14.59
CA ALA A 84 -6.71 0.06 -14.31
C ALA A 84 -5.66 0.99 -14.93
N VAL A 85 -4.37 0.63 -14.86
CA VAL A 85 -3.29 1.38 -15.53
C VAL A 85 -3.48 1.36 -17.04
N ASP A 86 -3.73 0.18 -17.63
CA ASP A 86 -3.99 0.03 -19.07
C ASP A 86 -5.24 0.80 -19.54
N ALA A 87 -6.25 0.91 -18.69
CA ALA A 87 -7.45 1.71 -18.97
C ALA A 87 -7.12 3.21 -18.95
N LEU A 88 -6.42 3.67 -17.92
CA LEU A 88 -6.00 5.07 -17.80
C LEU A 88 -5.06 5.53 -18.93
N GLU A 89 -4.18 4.67 -19.40
CA GLU A 89 -3.30 4.95 -20.56
C GLU A 89 -4.06 5.21 -21.86
N LYS A 90 -5.31 4.79 -21.95
CA LYS A 90 -6.19 5.01 -23.11
C LYS A 90 -7.07 6.25 -22.97
N THR A 91 -7.01 6.96 -21.84
CA THR A 91 -7.78 8.18 -21.56
C THR A 91 -6.99 9.44 -21.87
N ASN A 92 -7.67 10.59 -21.86
CA ASN A 92 -7.07 11.91 -21.87
C ASN A 92 -6.81 12.46 -20.46
N LEU A 93 -7.11 11.70 -19.43
CA LEU A 93 -6.94 12.11 -18.04
C LEU A 93 -5.45 12.21 -17.68
N GLU A 94 -5.08 13.28 -17.00
CA GLU A 94 -3.81 13.35 -16.29
C GLU A 94 -3.89 12.41 -15.08
N PHE A 95 -3.06 11.37 -15.00
CA PHE A 95 -3.07 10.46 -13.88
C PHE A 95 -1.70 10.17 -13.30
N SER A 96 -1.69 9.78 -12.04
CA SER A 96 -0.49 9.36 -11.35
C SER A 96 -0.76 8.16 -10.44
N LEU A 97 0.23 7.30 -10.33
CA LEU A 97 0.27 6.18 -9.36
C LEU A 97 1.02 6.64 -8.12
N VAL A 98 0.58 6.24 -6.94
CA VAL A 98 1.22 6.63 -5.68
C VAL A 98 1.70 5.39 -4.93
N SER A 99 3.00 5.17 -4.91
CA SER A 99 3.61 4.02 -4.25
C SER A 99 4.06 4.39 -2.84
N ILE A 100 3.65 3.60 -1.85
CA ILE A 100 3.89 3.85 -0.42
C ILE A 100 4.66 2.71 0.28
N GLY A 101 4.90 1.60 -0.41
CA GLY A 101 5.40 0.37 0.20
C GLY A 101 4.33 -0.33 1.03
N LEU A 102 4.62 -0.60 2.29
CA LEU A 102 3.68 -1.19 3.24
C LEU A 102 3.09 -0.12 4.17
N PHE A 103 1.85 -0.30 4.57
CA PHE A 103 1.26 0.55 5.60
C PHE A 103 1.90 0.28 6.96
N LEU A 104 2.51 1.32 7.53
CA LEU A 104 3.09 1.27 8.88
C LEU A 104 2.02 1.01 9.95
N ASP A 105 0.78 1.29 9.64
CA ASP A 105 -0.41 1.06 10.46
C ASP A 105 -0.57 -0.39 10.92
N TYR A 106 -0.08 -1.35 10.13
CA TYR A 106 -0.12 -2.77 10.49
C TYR A 106 0.62 -3.06 11.81
N TRP A 107 1.60 -2.24 12.16
CA TRP A 107 2.35 -2.32 13.41
C TRP A 107 1.95 -1.24 14.41
N ALA A 108 1.43 -0.11 13.92
CA ALA A 108 1.07 1.06 14.74
C ALA A 108 -0.21 0.86 15.55
N ALA A 109 -1.21 0.20 14.96
CA ALA A 109 -2.49 -0.03 15.61
C ALA A 109 -2.39 -1.07 16.73
N PRO A 110 -3.12 -0.89 17.85
CA PRO A 110 -4.00 0.23 18.15
C PRO A 110 -3.31 1.39 18.88
N ARG A 111 -1.98 1.39 18.99
CA ARG A 111 -1.21 2.35 19.81
C ARG A 111 -1.12 3.74 19.20
N ILE A 112 -1.08 3.82 17.87
CA ILE A 112 -1.17 5.08 17.13
C ILE A 112 -2.53 5.10 16.41
N PRO A 113 -3.28 6.21 16.47
CA PRO A 113 -4.58 6.31 15.80
C PRO A 113 -4.49 6.07 14.30
N THR A 114 -5.30 5.16 13.80
CA THR A 114 -5.39 4.81 12.38
C THR A 114 -6.81 4.36 12.04
N HIS A 115 -7.18 4.44 10.75
CA HIS A 115 -8.41 3.88 10.21
C HIS A 115 -8.20 2.50 9.57
N ILE A 116 -6.94 2.05 9.47
CA ILE A 116 -6.60 0.72 8.96
C ILE A 116 -6.70 -0.29 10.10
N ARG A 117 -7.30 -1.45 9.81
CA ARG A 117 -7.39 -2.54 10.80
C ARG A 117 -5.99 -3.03 11.17
N ALA A 118 -5.74 -3.16 12.46
CA ALA A 118 -4.53 -3.82 12.96
C ALA A 118 -4.40 -5.23 12.37
N ALA A 119 -3.24 -5.55 11.82
CA ALA A 119 -3.01 -6.84 11.20
C ALA A 119 -1.75 -7.54 11.76
N ASN A 120 -0.83 -6.81 12.38
CA ASN A 120 0.44 -7.34 12.93
C ASN A 120 1.15 -8.30 11.95
N ILE A 121 1.12 -7.95 10.64
CA ILE A 121 1.77 -8.75 9.60
C ILE A 121 3.29 -8.61 9.70
N ILE A 122 3.99 -9.71 9.46
CA ILE A 122 5.46 -9.78 9.49
C ILE A 122 6.02 -9.56 10.90
N ILE A 123 5.74 -8.44 11.53
CA ILE A 123 6.18 -8.12 12.91
C ILE A 123 4.94 -7.96 13.80
N ASP A 124 4.96 -8.65 14.93
CA ASP A 124 3.92 -8.64 15.96
C ASP A 124 4.45 -7.95 17.22
N PRO A 125 4.20 -6.66 17.37
CA PRO A 125 4.71 -5.91 18.50
C PRO A 125 4.03 -6.28 19.84
N GLU A 126 2.82 -6.84 19.79
CA GLU A 126 2.10 -7.27 20.98
C GLU A 126 2.75 -8.50 21.63
N ASN A 127 3.19 -9.46 20.80
CA ASN A 127 3.76 -10.72 21.27
C ASN A 127 5.30 -10.77 21.14
N ASN A 128 5.95 -9.70 20.73
CA ASN A 128 7.38 -9.64 20.47
C ASN A 128 7.85 -10.78 19.55
N ALA A 129 7.14 -10.99 18.45
CA ALA A 129 7.41 -12.04 17.50
C ALA A 129 7.50 -11.48 16.07
N ALA A 130 8.20 -12.18 15.18
CA ALA A 130 8.24 -11.82 13.78
C ALA A 130 8.31 -13.07 12.88
N VAL A 131 7.64 -13.00 11.73
CA VAL A 131 7.71 -13.99 10.65
C VAL A 131 8.21 -13.27 9.40
N ILE A 132 9.49 -13.37 9.15
CA ILE A 132 10.20 -12.55 8.15
C ILE A 132 10.39 -13.34 6.86
N PRO A 133 9.94 -12.81 5.69
CA PRO A 133 10.25 -13.38 4.39
C PRO A 133 11.73 -13.18 4.05
N GLY A 134 12.37 -14.23 3.53
CA GLY A 134 13.79 -14.24 3.22
C GLY A 134 14.64 -14.30 4.48
N ASP A 135 15.81 -13.67 4.46
CA ASP A 135 16.72 -13.57 5.62
C ASP A 135 16.58 -12.22 6.38
N GLY A 136 15.61 -11.43 5.99
CA GLY A 136 15.36 -10.12 6.58
C GLY A 136 16.40 -9.03 6.24
N ASN A 137 17.51 -9.38 5.60
CA ASN A 137 18.58 -8.46 5.20
C ASN A 137 18.80 -8.43 3.69
N THR A 138 18.52 -9.58 3.05
CA THR A 138 18.88 -9.73 1.65
C THR A 138 17.69 -9.48 0.75
N PRO A 139 17.89 -8.69 -0.28
CA PRO A 139 17.12 -8.80 -1.50
C PRO A 139 17.51 -10.13 -2.15
N VAL A 140 16.55 -11.02 -2.36
CA VAL A 140 16.82 -12.18 -3.20
C VAL A 140 17.04 -11.67 -4.62
N VAL A 141 18.29 -11.80 -5.08
CA VAL A 141 18.78 -11.49 -6.43
C VAL A 141 18.81 -9.99 -6.79
N PHE A 142 19.98 -9.39 -6.67
CA PHE A 142 20.49 -8.16 -7.30
C PHE A 142 20.35 -6.78 -6.64
N THR A 143 19.58 -6.55 -5.61
CA THR A 143 19.57 -5.20 -4.97
C THR A 143 19.41 -5.26 -3.45
N HIS A 144 20.16 -4.41 -2.75
CA HIS A 144 19.96 -4.10 -1.32
C HIS A 144 18.72 -3.22 -1.19
N SER A 145 17.52 -3.80 -1.25
CA SER A 145 16.27 -3.01 -1.22
C SER A 145 15.67 -3.01 0.18
N PRO A 146 15.77 -1.90 0.91
CA PRO A 146 15.01 -1.72 2.14
C PRO A 146 13.51 -1.70 1.82
N VAL A 147 12.71 -2.19 2.75
CA VAL A 147 11.26 -2.07 2.68
C VAL A 147 10.88 -0.62 3.03
N VAL A 148 9.94 -0.08 2.29
CA VAL A 148 9.38 1.24 2.56
C VAL A 148 8.09 1.08 3.37
N PHE A 149 7.93 1.91 4.39
CA PHE A 149 6.75 1.95 5.24
C PHE A 149 6.23 3.38 5.34
N THR A 150 4.92 3.53 5.18
CA THR A 150 4.25 4.83 5.27
C THR A 150 2.95 4.69 6.04
N HIS A 151 2.73 5.55 7.03
CA HIS A 151 1.49 5.57 7.79
C HIS A 151 0.34 6.13 6.93
N SER A 152 -0.87 5.60 7.07
CA SER A 152 -2.04 6.00 6.25
C SER A 152 -2.36 7.49 6.35
N THR A 153 -2.21 8.09 7.54
CA THR A 153 -2.41 9.55 7.70
C THR A 153 -1.37 10.35 6.93
N ASP A 154 -0.15 9.84 6.79
CA ASP A 154 0.89 10.50 6.00
C ASP A 154 0.64 10.29 4.52
N THR A 155 0.20 9.09 4.11
CA THR A 155 -0.29 8.85 2.75
C THR A 155 -1.33 9.89 2.36
N ALA A 156 -2.33 10.13 3.21
CA ALA A 156 -3.35 11.15 2.97
C ALA A 156 -2.78 12.57 2.85
N LYS A 157 -1.90 12.99 3.79
CA LYS A 157 -1.27 14.32 3.76
C LYS A 157 -0.47 14.57 2.48
N TYR A 158 0.37 13.61 2.08
CA TYR A 158 1.17 13.73 0.87
C TYR A 158 0.34 13.62 -0.42
N THR A 159 -0.74 12.82 -0.41
CA THR A 159 -1.68 12.77 -1.54
C THR A 159 -2.42 14.09 -1.71
N VAL A 160 -2.82 14.74 -0.62
CA VAL A 160 -3.39 16.10 -0.70
C VAL A 160 -2.37 17.10 -1.22
N ALA A 161 -1.12 17.04 -0.75
CA ALA A 161 -0.05 17.93 -1.24
C ALA A 161 0.27 17.70 -2.73
N LEU A 162 0.14 16.47 -3.23
CA LEU A 162 0.31 16.14 -4.65
C LEU A 162 -0.67 16.91 -5.54
N LEU A 163 -1.88 17.22 -5.05
CA LEU A 163 -2.88 17.97 -5.82
C LEU A 163 -2.41 19.35 -6.23
N ASP A 164 -1.48 19.96 -5.49
CA ASP A 164 -0.91 21.28 -5.78
C ASP A 164 0.20 21.23 -6.85
N ILE A 165 0.65 20.04 -7.26
CA ILE A 165 1.63 19.89 -8.34
C ILE A 165 0.91 20.11 -9.69
N PRO A 166 1.37 21.07 -10.53
CA PRO A 166 0.64 21.45 -11.74
C PRO A 166 0.66 20.40 -12.85
N ASN A 167 1.72 19.63 -12.99
CA ASN A 167 1.87 18.58 -14.01
C ASN A 167 2.33 17.32 -13.31
N TRP A 168 1.47 16.31 -13.30
CA TRP A 168 1.79 15.07 -12.61
C TRP A 168 2.74 14.20 -13.42
N LYS A 169 3.73 13.65 -12.74
CA LYS A 169 4.48 12.51 -13.28
C LYS A 169 3.63 11.26 -13.21
N ARG A 170 3.97 10.29 -14.04
CA ARG A 170 3.26 9.00 -14.10
C ARG A 170 3.23 8.27 -12.76
N ARG A 171 4.25 8.44 -11.92
CA ARG A 171 4.34 7.83 -10.59
C ARG A 171 5.06 8.74 -9.61
N TYR A 172 4.55 8.75 -8.39
CA TYR A 172 5.21 9.30 -7.21
C TYR A 172 5.37 8.24 -6.14
N ALA A 173 6.34 8.45 -5.26
CA ALA A 173 6.52 7.67 -4.05
C ALA A 173 6.26 8.51 -2.80
N ILE A 174 5.87 7.87 -1.72
CA ILE A 174 5.86 8.44 -0.37
C ILE A 174 6.74 7.55 0.49
N VAL A 175 7.99 7.97 0.74
CA VAL A 175 9.00 7.19 1.46
C VAL A 175 9.24 7.80 2.83
N THR A 176 8.35 7.54 3.78
CA THR A 176 8.51 8.09 5.13
C THR A 176 9.50 7.30 5.97
N ASN A 177 9.60 6.00 5.73
CA ASN A 177 10.56 5.12 6.41
C ASN A 177 11.14 4.12 5.41
N ARG A 178 12.45 3.92 5.47
CA ARG A 178 13.18 2.98 4.63
C ARG A 178 14.16 2.20 5.49
N MET A 179 13.93 0.90 5.66
CA MET A 179 14.80 0.00 6.43
C MET A 179 14.56 -1.45 6.09
N THR A 180 15.50 -2.33 6.43
CA THR A 180 15.29 -3.77 6.34
C THR A 180 14.35 -4.25 7.46
N LEU A 181 13.75 -5.42 7.28
CA LEU A 181 12.91 -6.01 8.33
C LEU A 181 13.72 -6.33 9.60
N ASN A 182 14.97 -6.74 9.44
CA ASN A 182 15.87 -6.97 10.58
C ASN A 182 16.22 -5.68 11.32
N GLU A 183 16.42 -4.57 10.60
CA GLU A 183 16.61 -3.26 11.24
C GLU A 183 15.36 -2.82 12.00
N ALA A 184 14.16 -3.08 11.45
CA ALA A 184 12.90 -2.77 12.12
C ALA A 184 12.74 -3.59 13.41
N VAL A 185 13.03 -4.90 13.38
CA VAL A 185 13.01 -5.75 14.58
C VAL A 185 14.07 -5.30 15.59
N LYS A 186 15.30 -5.06 15.16
CA LYS A 186 16.38 -4.57 16.04
C LYS A 186 16.00 -3.27 16.74
N LEU A 187 15.40 -2.34 16.00
CA LEU A 187 14.91 -1.08 16.56
C LEU A 187 13.79 -1.32 17.57
N ALA A 188 12.87 -2.27 17.31
CA ALA A 188 11.83 -2.65 18.25
C ALA A 188 12.42 -3.23 19.54
N GLU A 189 13.39 -4.13 19.43
CA GLU A 189 14.12 -4.70 20.59
C GLU A 189 14.80 -3.62 21.42
N GLU A 190 15.48 -2.68 20.75
CA GLU A 190 16.17 -1.56 21.42
C GLU A 190 15.19 -0.67 22.18
N VAL A 191 14.11 -0.26 21.52
CA VAL A 191 13.13 0.68 22.11
C VAL A 191 12.32 0.03 23.22
N LYS A 192 11.85 -1.21 23.02
CA LYS A 192 11.01 -1.93 23.99
C LYS A 192 11.82 -2.59 25.13
N GLY A 193 13.13 -2.75 24.96
CA GLY A 193 13.99 -3.42 25.93
C GLY A 193 13.74 -4.94 26.03
N VAL A 194 13.22 -5.58 24.98
CA VAL A 194 12.88 -7.02 24.95
C VAL A 194 13.48 -7.68 23.71
N LYS A 195 13.55 -9.02 23.72
CA LYS A 195 13.93 -9.78 22.53
C LYS A 195 12.70 -10.27 21.78
N PHE A 196 12.81 -10.32 20.45
CA PHE A 196 11.79 -10.85 19.57
C PHE A 196 12.09 -12.31 19.21
N ASP A 197 11.04 -13.12 19.17
CA ASP A 197 11.09 -14.47 18.57
C ASP A 197 10.93 -14.33 17.07
N VAL A 198 12.03 -14.54 16.32
CA VAL A 198 12.08 -14.28 14.88
C VAL A 198 12.17 -15.58 14.10
N LYS A 199 11.17 -15.83 13.27
CA LYS A 199 11.15 -16.93 12.30
C LYS A 199 11.41 -16.41 10.90
N TYR A 200 12.38 -16.97 10.21
CA TYR A 200 12.68 -16.66 8.81
C TYR A 200 12.08 -17.72 7.88
N LEU A 201 11.55 -17.28 6.75
CA LEU A 201 10.93 -18.12 5.73
C LEU A 201 11.66 -17.97 4.40
N SER A 202 12.32 -19.00 3.93
CA SER A 202 13.00 -18.97 2.64
C SER A 202 12.01 -18.79 1.48
N VAL A 203 12.47 -18.22 0.36
CA VAL A 203 11.65 -18.11 -0.87
C VAL A 203 11.18 -19.48 -1.34
N GLU A 204 11.98 -20.52 -1.16
CA GLU A 204 11.59 -21.89 -1.53
C GLU A 204 10.41 -22.40 -0.69
N GLN A 205 10.42 -22.17 0.62
CA GLN A 205 9.30 -22.47 1.51
C GLN A 205 8.04 -21.71 1.10
N MET A 206 8.16 -20.41 0.87
CA MET A 206 7.04 -19.56 0.44
C MET A 206 6.44 -20.03 -0.90
N ARG A 207 7.27 -20.45 -1.87
CA ARG A 207 6.81 -21.03 -3.15
C ARG A 207 6.06 -22.35 -2.99
N LYS A 208 6.34 -23.11 -1.94
CA LYS A 208 5.62 -24.32 -1.58
C LYS A 208 4.34 -24.05 -0.77
N GLY A 209 4.00 -22.75 -0.56
CA GLY A 209 2.87 -22.34 0.29
C GLY A 209 3.15 -22.49 1.79
N GLU A 210 4.40 -22.80 2.16
CA GLU A 210 4.81 -22.88 3.57
C GLU A 210 5.01 -21.44 4.07
N ASN A 211 4.04 -20.94 4.81
CA ASN A 211 4.16 -19.68 5.53
C ASN A 211 3.61 -19.85 6.95
N ASP A 212 3.88 -18.89 7.80
CA ASP A 212 3.33 -18.84 9.15
C ASP A 212 2.64 -17.51 9.40
N LEU A 213 1.76 -17.49 10.36
CA LEU A 213 1.09 -16.30 10.85
C LEU A 213 1.75 -15.86 12.16
N THR A 214 1.78 -14.58 12.40
CA THR A 214 2.15 -14.06 13.73
C THR A 214 1.16 -14.52 14.78
N PRO A 215 1.53 -14.55 16.08
CA PRO A 215 0.62 -14.93 17.16
C PRO A 215 -0.69 -14.13 17.18
N SER A 216 -0.61 -12.82 17.00
CA SER A 216 -1.79 -11.95 16.93
C SER A 216 -2.70 -12.29 15.74
N MET A 217 -2.13 -12.59 14.57
CA MET A 217 -2.93 -12.99 13.41
C MET A 217 -3.64 -14.34 13.65
N LYS A 218 -2.95 -15.32 14.23
CA LYS A 218 -3.56 -16.62 14.56
C LYS A 218 -4.74 -16.46 15.52
N LYS A 219 -4.65 -15.53 16.46
CA LYS A 219 -5.71 -15.25 17.43
C LYS A 219 -6.88 -14.46 16.82
N ALA A 220 -6.59 -13.55 15.90
CA ALA A 220 -7.59 -12.62 15.33
C ALA A 220 -8.40 -13.23 14.18
N LEU A 221 -7.84 -14.21 13.46
CA LEU A 221 -8.45 -14.81 12.29
C LEU A 221 -9.09 -16.17 12.63
N PRO A 222 -10.30 -16.46 12.11
CA PRO A 222 -10.88 -17.81 12.14
C PRO A 222 -9.92 -18.82 11.51
N GLU A 223 -9.88 -20.05 12.04
CA GLU A 223 -8.93 -21.08 11.62
C GLU A 223 -9.04 -21.43 10.12
N GLU A 224 -10.27 -21.43 9.60
CA GLU A 224 -10.56 -21.66 8.18
C GLU A 224 -9.92 -20.61 7.25
N MET A 225 -9.63 -19.40 7.74
CA MET A 225 -8.98 -18.34 6.99
C MET A 225 -7.44 -18.42 7.03
N HIS A 226 -6.86 -19.21 7.94
CA HIS A 226 -5.41 -19.26 8.12
C HIS A 226 -4.68 -19.72 6.85
N SER A 227 -5.20 -20.71 6.13
CA SER A 227 -4.57 -21.21 4.90
C SER A 227 -4.52 -20.15 3.81
N GLY A 228 -5.64 -19.46 3.56
CA GLY A 228 -5.69 -18.37 2.58
C GLY A 228 -4.77 -17.23 2.94
N MET A 229 -4.76 -16.81 4.21
CA MET A 229 -3.88 -15.73 4.69
C MET A 229 -2.39 -16.10 4.56
N LYS A 230 -2.01 -17.34 4.91
CA LYS A 230 -0.64 -17.85 4.70
C LYS A 230 -0.22 -17.77 3.24
N SER A 231 -1.09 -18.20 2.33
CA SER A 231 -0.81 -18.13 0.88
C SER A 231 -0.62 -16.68 0.42
N MET A 232 -1.49 -15.77 0.83
CA MET A 232 -1.39 -14.35 0.50
C MET A 232 -0.07 -13.75 1.02
N LEU A 233 0.30 -14.01 2.27
CA LEU A 233 1.56 -13.52 2.85
C LEU A 233 2.79 -14.14 2.18
N ALA A 234 2.74 -15.44 1.81
CA ALA A 234 3.82 -16.10 1.08
C ALA A 234 4.10 -15.39 -0.25
N LEU A 235 3.06 -15.07 -0.95
CA LEU A 235 3.15 -14.42 -2.24
C LEU A 235 3.65 -12.97 -2.08
N SER A 236 3.11 -12.20 -1.13
CA SER A 236 3.63 -10.85 -0.79
C SER A 236 5.12 -10.93 -0.40
N GLY A 237 5.52 -11.94 0.37
CA GLY A 237 6.91 -12.18 0.74
C GLY A 237 7.82 -12.48 -0.45
N ILE A 238 7.34 -13.24 -1.44
CA ILE A 238 8.07 -13.50 -2.69
C ILE A 238 8.24 -12.19 -3.47
N GLY A 239 7.20 -11.37 -3.57
CA GLY A 239 7.26 -10.04 -4.19
C GLY A 239 8.29 -9.13 -3.49
N MET A 240 8.26 -9.07 -2.16
CA MET A 240 9.26 -8.31 -1.38
C MET A 240 10.68 -8.80 -1.66
N ALA A 241 10.88 -10.12 -1.67
CA ALA A 241 12.16 -10.75 -1.98
C ALA A 241 12.62 -10.49 -3.42
N ALA A 242 11.70 -10.28 -4.35
CA ALA A 242 11.98 -9.88 -5.73
C ALA A 242 12.22 -8.38 -5.92
N GLY A 243 12.13 -7.56 -4.86
CA GLY A 243 12.38 -6.13 -4.90
C GLY A 243 11.17 -5.26 -5.22
N SER A 244 9.94 -5.78 -5.13
CA SER A 244 8.70 -5.02 -5.38
C SER A 244 8.52 -3.80 -4.46
N ASN A 245 9.30 -3.70 -3.39
CA ASN A 245 9.34 -2.56 -2.48
C ASN A 245 10.48 -1.58 -2.78
N ASP A 246 11.22 -1.78 -3.88
CA ASP A 246 12.28 -0.86 -4.28
C ASP A 246 11.71 0.31 -5.08
N ILE A 247 11.54 1.43 -4.42
CA ILE A 247 11.01 2.67 -5.00
C ILE A 247 12.06 3.80 -5.02
N ARG A 248 13.35 3.44 -5.19
CA ARG A 248 14.46 4.40 -5.10
C ARG A 248 14.52 5.43 -6.24
N GLU A 249 14.09 5.05 -7.43
CA GLU A 249 14.17 5.90 -8.62
C GLU A 249 12.87 6.67 -8.92
N ILE A 250 11.94 6.68 -7.96
CA ILE A 250 10.65 7.35 -8.11
C ILE A 250 10.70 8.71 -7.40
N ASP A 251 10.09 9.72 -8.00
CA ASP A 251 9.95 11.04 -7.38
C ASP A 251 9.25 10.94 -6.02
N ASP A 252 9.98 11.28 -4.96
CA ASP A 252 9.50 11.16 -3.59
C ASP A 252 8.82 12.45 -3.13
N LEU A 253 7.54 12.34 -2.75
CA LEU A 253 6.75 13.45 -2.22
C LEU A 253 7.28 13.93 -0.86
N VAL A 254 7.91 13.05 -0.07
CA VAL A 254 8.53 13.44 1.21
C VAL A 254 9.64 14.46 0.97
N VAL A 255 10.44 14.28 -0.07
CA VAL A 255 11.49 15.23 -0.46
C VAL A 255 10.89 16.54 -1.00
N LYS A 256 9.77 16.45 -1.74
CA LYS A 256 9.11 17.64 -2.30
C LYS A 256 8.40 18.49 -1.24
N PHE A 257 7.88 17.86 -0.20
CA PHE A 257 7.10 18.51 0.87
C PHE A 257 7.73 18.30 2.26
N PRO A 258 8.94 18.83 2.50
CA PRO A 258 9.71 18.57 3.73
C PRO A 258 9.07 19.13 5.00
N ASN A 259 8.06 19.99 4.88
CA ASN A 259 7.32 20.56 6.02
C ASN A 259 6.30 19.59 6.62
N ILE A 260 5.94 18.53 5.91
CA ILE A 260 5.08 17.48 6.42
C ILE A 260 5.93 16.53 7.26
N LYS A 261 5.64 16.44 8.57
CA LYS A 261 6.34 15.53 9.47
C LYS A 261 5.65 14.17 9.46
N PRO A 262 6.33 13.10 9.02
CA PRO A 262 5.76 11.77 8.98
C PRO A 262 5.88 11.04 10.33
N VAL A 263 5.04 10.02 10.52
CA VAL A 263 5.19 9.02 11.57
C VAL A 263 6.37 8.11 11.23
N THR A 264 7.27 7.91 12.19
CA THR A 264 8.44 7.05 12.03
C THR A 264 8.20 5.65 12.62
N VAL A 265 8.98 4.67 12.15
CA VAL A 265 9.00 3.32 12.78
C VAL A 265 9.40 3.41 14.26
N ARG A 266 10.27 4.34 14.62
CA ARG A 266 10.63 4.59 16.02
C ARG A 266 9.43 5.05 16.84
N ASP A 267 8.61 5.99 16.33
CA ASP A 267 7.40 6.44 17.02
C ASP A 267 6.44 5.29 17.30
N VAL A 268 6.33 4.35 16.32
CA VAL A 268 5.54 3.13 16.49
C VAL A 268 6.06 2.30 17.67
N TRP A 269 7.36 2.01 17.70
CA TRP A 269 7.92 1.18 18.78
C TRP A 269 7.86 1.88 20.15
N GLU A 270 8.00 3.20 20.19
CA GLU A 270 7.82 3.98 21.44
C GLU A 270 6.38 3.89 21.95
N ALA A 271 5.39 3.87 21.07
CA ALA A 271 3.99 3.69 21.44
C ALA A 271 3.67 2.28 21.98
N TRP A 272 4.50 1.28 21.68
CA TRP A 272 4.40 -0.10 22.18
C TRP A 272 5.23 -0.35 23.46
N LYS A 273 5.92 0.64 23.96
CA LYS A 273 6.69 0.59 25.23
C LYS A 273 5.76 0.64 26.44
#